data_f8de14d79c0a8af44a00b2514c514182
#
_entry.id   f8de14d79c0a8af44a00b2514c514182
#
_cell.length_a   1.000
_cell.length_b   1.000
_cell.length_c   1.000
_cell.angle_alpha   90.00
_cell.angle_beta   90.00
_cell.angle_gamma   90.00
#
_symmetry.space_group_name_H-M   'P 1'
#
loop_
_entity.id
_entity.type
_entity.pdbx_description
1 polymer ?
#
loop_
_entity_poly.entity_id
_entity_poly.type
_entity_poly.pdbx_seq_one_letter_code
_entity_poly.pdbx_strand_id
1 'polypeptide(L)'
;MIKKYYFFLFIIGSIANAQVKILFDATKLQMAGSADWVIDADVHNLYTNNTITTTGTESNPQRVPTPAQSAITASTPESYWNGALSHWAIDCVRQGYTVETLPWNGRITYGDATNVQDLSNYKVFIVDEPNILFTATEKNAIVNFVKFGGGLMMIADHTISDRNNDGEDSLMIWNDMMTTNTVQNNPFGISFDAADISQTTTSVAILPTNQILHGPPSTITCNVCGNVTQAKWSNGTTMTLNTNANASVTGLIFKSGSSTSGITNVMCASATYQSGKVVAVGDSSIPDDGTGDPNDTLYDGYIADASGNHQKFLMNATIWLATNSTMNTHDFEATLSSLRIAPNPIANKNLKLYFSNSSNLESEFSIFDATGRLVKQFHLIDSNMQNGCQEINCQDLNSGLYFGKFQIGAAFKTISFSILN
;
A
#
# COMPACT_ATOMS: atom_id res chain seq x y z
N MET A 1 -34.87 16.92 -53.69
CA MET A 1 -33.69 17.21 -52.83
C MET A 1 -33.92 16.63 -51.44
N ILE A 2 -33.29 15.49 -51.11
CA ILE A 2 -33.44 14.81 -49.82
C ILE A 2 -32.28 15.28 -48.94
N LYS A 3 -32.57 16.09 -47.91
CA LYS A 3 -31.58 16.50 -46.91
C LYS A 3 -31.28 15.31 -46.01
N LYS A 4 -30.04 14.75 -46.06
CA LYS A 4 -29.52 13.78 -45.10
C LYS A 4 -29.11 14.51 -43.83
N TYR A 5 -29.79 14.24 -42.72
CA TYR A 5 -29.40 14.66 -41.41
C TYR A 5 -28.42 13.60 -40.83
N TYR A 6 -27.18 13.98 -40.55
CA TYR A 6 -26.24 13.17 -39.79
C TYR A 6 -26.45 13.43 -38.29
N PHE A 7 -26.90 12.40 -37.60
CA PHE A 7 -27.02 12.44 -36.13
C PHE A 7 -25.66 12.04 -35.57
N PHE A 8 -24.94 13.00 -34.98
CA PHE A 8 -23.70 12.71 -34.22
C PHE A 8 -24.08 12.30 -32.80
N LEU A 9 -23.96 11.00 -32.51
CA LEU A 9 -24.14 10.48 -31.16
C LEU A 9 -22.84 10.75 -30.39
N PHE A 10 -22.85 11.75 -29.53
CA PHE A 10 -21.79 11.97 -28.55
C PHE A 10 -21.94 10.92 -27.43
N ILE A 11 -21.13 9.87 -27.46
CA ILE A 11 -20.98 8.97 -26.32
C ILE A 11 -20.08 9.69 -25.30
N ILE A 12 -20.70 10.31 -24.29
CA ILE A 12 -20.01 10.77 -23.10
C ILE A 12 -19.65 9.50 -22.30
N GLY A 13 -18.44 8.99 -22.52
CA GLY A 13 -17.87 7.97 -21.66
C GLY A 13 -17.67 8.57 -20.27
N SER A 14 -18.52 8.21 -19.31
CA SER A 14 -18.23 8.42 -17.90
C SER A 14 -16.96 7.63 -17.60
N ILE A 15 -15.87 8.32 -17.22
CA ILE A 15 -14.71 7.68 -16.63
C ILE A 15 -15.17 7.21 -15.26
N ALA A 16 -15.60 5.96 -15.16
CA ALA A 16 -15.80 5.34 -13.87
C ALA A 16 -14.39 5.20 -13.24
N ASN A 17 -14.05 6.08 -12.31
CA ASN A 17 -12.91 5.84 -11.45
C ASN A 17 -13.18 4.52 -10.71
N ALA A 18 -12.28 3.55 -10.86
CA ALA A 18 -12.37 2.32 -10.08
C ALA A 18 -12.38 2.70 -8.60
N GLN A 19 -13.38 2.19 -7.85
CA GLN A 19 -13.49 2.44 -6.43
C GLN A 19 -12.25 1.90 -5.72
N VAL A 20 -11.64 2.71 -4.86
CA VAL A 20 -10.48 2.31 -4.06
C VAL A 20 -10.88 1.19 -3.11
N LYS A 21 -10.16 0.08 -3.15
CA LYS A 21 -10.34 -1.06 -2.25
C LYS A 21 -9.20 -1.13 -1.24
N ILE A 22 -9.57 -1.37 0.02
CA ILE A 22 -8.65 -1.54 1.15
C ILE A 22 -8.83 -2.95 1.70
N LEU A 23 -7.74 -3.67 1.90
CA LEU A 23 -7.72 -5.01 2.46
C LEU A 23 -7.11 -4.95 3.86
N PHE A 24 -7.83 -5.45 4.85
CA PHE A 24 -7.36 -5.67 6.21
C PHE A 24 -6.96 -7.13 6.36
N ASP A 25 -5.76 -7.39 6.84
CA ASP A 25 -5.25 -8.75 7.01
C ASP A 25 -5.77 -9.39 8.31
N ALA A 26 -6.16 -10.66 8.21
CA ALA A 26 -6.44 -11.51 9.36
C ALA A 26 -5.76 -12.89 9.23
N THR A 27 -4.72 -13.00 8.38
CA THR A 27 -4.05 -14.28 8.12
C THR A 27 -2.90 -14.58 9.10
N LYS A 28 -2.48 -13.57 9.88
CA LYS A 28 -1.30 -13.64 10.73
C LYS A 28 -1.64 -13.56 12.22
N LEU A 29 -2.84 -14.01 12.58
CA LEU A 29 -3.27 -14.03 13.97
C LEU A 29 -3.21 -12.63 14.60
N GLN A 30 -3.88 -11.69 13.94
CA GLN A 30 -3.94 -10.30 14.36
C GLN A 30 -4.81 -10.17 15.60
N MET A 31 -4.19 -10.19 16.77
CA MET A 31 -4.88 -10.13 18.06
C MET A 31 -3.97 -9.63 19.17
N ALA A 32 -4.57 -9.14 20.25
CA ALA A 32 -3.91 -8.84 21.51
C ALA A 32 -4.79 -9.25 22.70
N GLY A 33 -4.34 -10.21 23.49
CA GLY A 33 -5.13 -10.73 24.60
C GLY A 33 -6.44 -11.37 24.11
N SER A 34 -7.57 -10.72 24.39
CA SER A 34 -8.89 -11.11 23.91
C SER A 34 -9.46 -10.16 22.83
N ALA A 35 -8.66 -9.25 22.31
CA ALA A 35 -9.05 -8.36 21.22
C ALA A 35 -8.60 -8.91 19.87
N ASP A 36 -9.48 -8.85 18.87
CA ASP A 36 -9.18 -9.21 17.48
C ASP A 36 -8.98 -7.95 16.63
N TRP A 37 -7.78 -7.81 16.05
CA TRP A 37 -7.44 -6.70 15.14
C TRP A 37 -8.05 -6.92 13.76
N VAL A 38 -9.37 -6.96 13.72
CA VAL A 38 -10.18 -7.19 12.52
C VAL A 38 -11.32 -6.19 12.45
N ILE A 39 -11.96 -6.05 11.29
CA ILE A 39 -13.07 -5.12 11.13
C ILE A 39 -14.41 -5.69 11.53
N ASP A 40 -14.62 -7.01 11.41
CA ASP A 40 -15.87 -7.66 11.77
C ASP A 40 -15.62 -9.11 12.18
N ALA A 41 -15.69 -9.38 13.45
CA ALA A 41 -15.58 -10.72 14.01
C ALA A 41 -16.95 -11.27 14.41
N ASP A 42 -17.19 -12.56 14.14
CA ASP A 42 -18.45 -13.21 14.54
C ASP A 42 -18.41 -13.74 15.98
N VAL A 43 -17.23 -14.10 16.44
CA VAL A 43 -16.98 -14.74 17.73
C VAL A 43 -15.57 -14.37 18.22
N HIS A 44 -15.21 -14.91 19.36
CA HIS A 44 -13.92 -14.68 20.00
C HIS A 44 -12.71 -14.94 19.12
N ASN A 45 -11.57 -14.65 19.69
CA ASN A 45 -10.25 -14.74 19.15
C ASN A 45 -10.02 -15.86 18.14
N LEU A 46 -9.30 -15.57 17.08
CA LEU A 46 -8.82 -16.53 16.09
C LEU A 46 -7.95 -17.64 16.69
N TYR A 47 -7.52 -17.47 17.92
CA TYR A 47 -6.48 -18.28 18.54
C TYR A 47 -6.88 -18.77 19.93
N THR A 48 -6.74 -20.07 20.15
CA THR A 48 -7.00 -20.70 21.44
C THR A 48 -5.91 -21.73 21.76
N ASN A 49 -5.24 -21.56 22.89
CA ASN A 49 -4.24 -22.50 23.40
C ASN A 49 -3.12 -22.85 22.39
N ASN A 50 -2.52 -21.86 21.79
CA ASN A 50 -1.45 -22.01 20.78
C ASN A 50 -1.87 -22.82 19.53
N THR A 51 -3.14 -22.76 19.17
CA THR A 51 -3.67 -23.42 17.99
C THR A 51 -4.65 -22.50 17.27
N ILE A 52 -4.41 -22.21 16.00
CA ILE A 52 -5.40 -21.51 15.18
C ILE A 52 -6.63 -22.40 15.07
N THR A 53 -7.78 -21.88 15.50
CA THR A 53 -9.04 -22.59 15.44
C THR A 53 -9.61 -22.48 14.03
N THR A 54 -9.88 -23.61 13.40
CA THR A 54 -10.48 -23.67 12.07
C THR A 54 -11.91 -24.19 12.10
N THR A 55 -12.39 -24.52 13.29
CA THR A 55 -13.72 -25.08 13.54
C THR A 55 -14.24 -24.54 14.86
N GLY A 56 -15.54 -24.67 15.06
CA GLY A 56 -16.18 -24.15 16.26
C GLY A 56 -16.56 -22.70 16.12
N THR A 57 -16.63 -22.03 17.22
CA THR A 57 -17.13 -20.66 17.29
C THR A 57 -16.15 -19.64 16.76
N GLU A 58 -14.86 -19.93 16.82
CA GLU A 58 -13.80 -19.05 16.30
C GLU A 58 -13.45 -19.32 14.85
N SER A 59 -14.06 -20.30 14.22
CA SER A 59 -13.72 -20.73 12.87
C SER A 59 -14.03 -19.71 11.79
N ASN A 60 -14.87 -18.76 12.09
CA ASN A 60 -15.29 -17.73 11.13
C ASN A 60 -15.43 -16.37 11.80
N PRO A 61 -14.36 -15.84 12.34
CA PRO A 61 -14.39 -14.54 13.01
C PRO A 61 -14.62 -13.37 12.07
N GLN A 62 -14.26 -13.49 10.77
CA GLN A 62 -14.47 -12.46 9.78
C GLN A 62 -15.36 -12.90 8.65
N ARG A 63 -16.19 -12.00 8.16
CA ARG A 63 -17.00 -12.18 6.97
C ARG A 63 -16.28 -11.71 5.73
N VAL A 64 -16.28 -12.52 4.68
CA VAL A 64 -15.57 -12.21 3.44
C VAL A 64 -16.53 -12.19 2.25
N PRO A 65 -16.65 -11.07 1.54
CA PRO A 65 -16.28 -9.71 1.97
C PRO A 65 -17.02 -9.33 3.25
N THR A 66 -16.53 -8.32 3.98
CA THR A 66 -17.23 -7.82 5.17
C THR A 66 -18.70 -7.48 4.87
N PRO A 67 -19.56 -7.43 5.88
CA PRO A 67 -20.98 -7.17 5.69
C PRO A 67 -21.27 -5.99 4.80
N ALA A 68 -22.43 -6.00 4.13
CA ALA A 68 -22.81 -5.00 3.15
C ALA A 68 -22.54 -3.56 3.63
N GLN A 69 -21.76 -2.82 2.86
CA GLN A 69 -21.28 -1.49 3.24
C GLN A 69 -22.22 -0.36 2.79
N SER A 70 -23.15 -0.66 1.91
CA SER A 70 -24.09 0.34 1.36
C SER A 70 -25.03 0.97 2.39
N ALA A 71 -25.19 0.34 3.55
CA ALA A 71 -25.99 0.86 4.66
C ALA A 71 -25.21 1.83 5.58
N ILE A 72 -23.89 1.96 5.40
CA ILE A 72 -23.07 2.83 6.22
C ILE A 72 -23.34 4.29 5.85
N THR A 73 -23.62 5.09 6.87
CA THR A 73 -23.92 6.52 6.77
C THR A 73 -23.07 7.30 7.78
N ALA A 74 -23.19 8.62 7.79
CA ALA A 74 -22.53 9.46 8.78
C ALA A 74 -22.93 9.14 10.23
N SER A 75 -24.12 8.55 10.45
CA SER A 75 -24.65 8.20 11.78
C SER A 75 -24.50 6.71 12.13
N THR A 76 -23.84 5.92 11.31
CA THR A 76 -23.58 4.50 11.62
C THR A 76 -22.69 4.41 12.88
N PRO A 77 -23.10 3.63 13.91
CA PRO A 77 -22.30 3.52 15.13
C PRO A 77 -21.03 2.71 14.91
N GLU A 78 -20.05 2.88 15.80
CA GLU A 78 -18.80 2.12 15.81
C GLU A 78 -19.03 0.61 15.87
N SER A 79 -20.02 0.19 16.65
CA SER A 79 -20.42 -1.20 16.83
C SER A 79 -21.26 -1.77 15.67
N TYR A 80 -21.19 -1.16 14.48
CA TYR A 80 -21.85 -1.72 13.27
C TYR A 80 -21.22 -3.06 12.86
N TRP A 81 -19.94 -3.16 12.99
CA TRP A 81 -19.17 -4.39 12.95
C TRP A 81 -18.54 -4.66 14.32
N ASN A 82 -18.15 -5.88 14.62
CA ASN A 82 -17.75 -6.32 15.94
C ASN A 82 -16.24 -6.60 16.09
N GLY A 83 -15.40 -6.02 15.27
CA GLY A 83 -13.95 -6.12 15.42
C GLY A 83 -13.37 -4.84 15.97
N ALA A 84 -12.21 -4.89 16.62
CA ALA A 84 -11.53 -3.73 17.18
C ALA A 84 -11.13 -2.66 16.14
N LEU A 85 -11.12 -3.00 14.86
CA LEU A 85 -10.86 -2.07 13.74
C LEU A 85 -12.15 -1.61 13.04
N SER A 86 -13.33 -1.88 13.61
CA SER A 86 -14.62 -1.58 13.00
C SER A 86 -14.78 -0.11 12.67
N HIS A 87 -14.51 0.78 13.60
CA HIS A 87 -14.70 2.22 13.39
C HIS A 87 -13.76 2.78 12.32
N TRP A 88 -12.51 2.38 12.30
CA TRP A 88 -11.59 2.76 11.23
C TRP A 88 -12.08 2.31 9.86
N ALA A 89 -12.55 1.08 9.75
CA ALA A 89 -13.12 0.55 8.51
C ALA A 89 -14.40 1.30 8.09
N ILE A 90 -15.27 1.65 9.05
CA ILE A 90 -16.47 2.48 8.81
C ILE A 90 -16.06 3.85 8.25
N ASP A 91 -15.05 4.50 8.81
CA ASP A 91 -14.55 5.78 8.32
C ASP A 91 -13.96 5.66 6.91
N CYS A 92 -13.30 4.54 6.60
CA CYS A 92 -12.86 4.24 5.23
C CYS A 92 -14.05 4.15 4.25
N VAL A 93 -15.16 3.50 4.65
CA VAL A 93 -16.37 3.42 3.82
C VAL A 93 -17.02 4.80 3.66
N ARG A 94 -17.07 5.60 4.72
CA ARG A 94 -17.56 7.01 4.68
C ARG A 94 -16.71 7.88 3.75
N GLN A 95 -15.41 7.55 3.62
CA GLN A 95 -14.50 8.20 2.67
C GLN A 95 -14.75 7.77 1.21
N GLY A 96 -15.64 6.82 0.97
CA GLY A 96 -15.97 6.29 -0.37
C GLY A 96 -15.12 5.09 -0.78
N TYR A 97 -14.40 4.46 0.14
CA TYR A 97 -13.61 3.27 -0.13
C TYR A 97 -14.44 2.00 0.09
N THR A 98 -14.03 0.90 -0.53
CA THR A 98 -14.53 -0.44 -0.21
C THR A 98 -13.52 -1.11 0.70
N VAL A 99 -13.97 -1.67 1.83
CA VAL A 99 -13.14 -2.42 2.74
C VAL A 99 -13.44 -3.91 2.67
N GLU A 100 -12.41 -4.73 2.75
CA GLU A 100 -12.53 -6.19 2.81
C GLU A 100 -11.56 -6.75 3.85
N THR A 101 -11.90 -7.88 4.45
CA THR A 101 -10.98 -8.67 5.29
C THR A 101 -10.38 -9.80 4.47
N LEU A 102 -9.06 -9.97 4.54
CA LEU A 102 -8.39 -11.19 4.11
C LEU A 102 -8.48 -12.17 5.29
N PRO A 103 -9.31 -13.23 5.21
CA PRO A 103 -9.62 -14.08 6.37
C PRO A 103 -8.41 -14.93 6.79
N TRP A 104 -8.46 -15.53 7.97
CA TRP A 104 -7.40 -16.35 8.55
C TRP A 104 -6.81 -17.39 7.58
N ASN A 105 -7.61 -17.95 6.68
CA ASN A 105 -7.19 -18.92 5.65
C ASN A 105 -6.95 -18.29 4.28
N GLY A 106 -6.93 -16.95 4.19
CA GLY A 106 -6.63 -16.21 2.99
C GLY A 106 -5.18 -16.38 2.55
N ARG A 107 -4.88 -15.96 1.33
CA ARG A 107 -3.53 -16.03 0.76
C ARG A 107 -3.02 -14.63 0.44
N ILE A 108 -1.89 -14.26 1.02
CA ILE A 108 -1.18 -13.03 0.65
C ILE A 108 -0.40 -13.32 -0.64
N THR A 109 -0.90 -12.81 -1.77
CA THR A 109 -0.30 -12.98 -3.09
C THR A 109 -0.27 -11.66 -3.86
N TYR A 110 0.61 -11.54 -4.85
CA TYR A 110 0.66 -10.42 -5.77
C TYR A 110 0.86 -10.91 -7.19
N GLY A 111 -0.12 -10.65 -8.07
CA GLY A 111 -0.13 -11.09 -9.46
C GLY A 111 -0.66 -12.52 -9.67
N ASP A 112 -1.31 -13.12 -8.67
CA ASP A 112 -1.97 -14.42 -8.79
C ASP A 112 -3.43 -14.26 -9.22
N ALA A 113 -3.71 -14.42 -10.51
CA ALA A 113 -5.06 -14.30 -11.06
C ALA A 113 -6.05 -15.36 -10.54
N THR A 114 -5.58 -16.40 -9.84
CA THR A 114 -6.45 -17.41 -9.22
C THR A 114 -6.91 -17.02 -7.81
N ASN A 115 -6.30 -15.99 -7.22
CA ASN A 115 -6.68 -15.47 -5.92
C ASN A 115 -7.59 -14.24 -6.10
N VAL A 116 -8.85 -14.36 -5.75
CA VAL A 116 -9.81 -13.24 -5.85
C VAL A 116 -9.46 -12.07 -4.94
N GLN A 117 -8.75 -12.32 -3.84
CA GLN A 117 -8.22 -11.33 -2.92
C GLN A 117 -6.70 -11.12 -3.11
N ASP A 118 -6.21 -11.27 -4.34
CA ASP A 118 -4.83 -10.90 -4.67
C ASP A 118 -4.58 -9.42 -4.43
N LEU A 119 -3.43 -9.06 -3.85
CA LEU A 119 -3.09 -7.69 -3.49
C LEU A 119 -3.16 -6.72 -4.69
N SER A 120 -2.97 -7.20 -5.92
CA SER A 120 -3.11 -6.35 -7.13
C SER A 120 -4.52 -5.80 -7.33
N ASN A 121 -5.54 -6.37 -6.66
CA ASN A 121 -6.92 -5.91 -6.69
C ASN A 121 -7.21 -4.78 -5.67
N TYR A 122 -6.23 -4.43 -4.84
CA TYR A 122 -6.39 -3.48 -3.74
C TYR A 122 -5.41 -2.31 -3.88
N LYS A 123 -5.79 -1.19 -3.29
CA LYS A 123 -4.93 -0.01 -3.25
C LYS A 123 -4.17 0.12 -1.94
N VAL A 124 -4.76 -0.33 -0.84
CA VAL A 124 -4.14 -0.33 0.49
C VAL A 124 -4.25 -1.71 1.10
N PHE A 125 -3.18 -2.17 1.73
CA PHE A 125 -3.10 -3.36 2.56
C PHE A 125 -2.72 -2.94 3.98
N ILE A 126 -3.54 -3.31 4.96
CA ILE A 126 -3.38 -2.97 6.37
C ILE A 126 -3.13 -4.26 7.13
N VAL A 127 -2.04 -4.29 7.87
CA VAL A 127 -1.67 -5.43 8.73
C VAL A 127 -1.36 -4.90 10.12
N ASP A 128 -2.20 -5.27 11.07
CA ASP A 128 -2.06 -4.90 12.47
C ASP A 128 -1.54 -6.08 13.27
N GLU A 129 -0.51 -5.85 14.06
CA GLU A 129 0.10 -6.80 15.00
C GLU A 129 0.14 -8.26 14.50
N PRO A 130 0.91 -8.58 13.45
CA PRO A 130 1.04 -9.96 12.99
C PRO A 130 1.75 -10.80 14.05
N ASN A 131 1.22 -11.99 14.35
CA ASN A 131 1.77 -12.94 15.32
C ASN A 131 2.24 -14.25 14.66
N ILE A 132 2.30 -14.32 13.34
CA ILE A 132 2.82 -15.46 12.57
C ILE A 132 3.75 -14.92 11.48
N LEU A 133 4.95 -15.49 11.37
CA LEU A 133 5.91 -15.14 10.34
C LEU A 133 5.31 -15.22 8.93
N PHE A 134 5.60 -14.22 8.12
CA PHE A 134 5.29 -14.29 6.69
C PHE A 134 6.18 -15.34 6.01
N THR A 135 5.61 -16.15 5.17
CA THR A 135 6.37 -17.05 4.29
C THR A 135 7.22 -16.24 3.29
N ALA A 136 8.24 -16.86 2.70
CA ALA A 136 9.07 -16.19 1.71
C ALA A 136 8.28 -15.65 0.50
N THR A 137 7.22 -16.34 0.11
CA THR A 137 6.33 -15.90 -0.98
C THR A 137 5.47 -14.70 -0.58
N GLU A 138 4.95 -14.69 0.65
CA GLU A 138 4.16 -13.57 1.17
C GLU A 138 5.00 -12.31 1.36
N LYS A 139 6.23 -12.43 1.90
CA LYS A 139 7.19 -11.32 2.00
C LYS A 139 7.41 -10.66 0.63
N ASN A 140 7.67 -11.47 -0.39
CA ASN A 140 7.86 -10.98 -1.74
C ASN A 140 6.58 -10.37 -2.33
N ALA A 141 5.41 -10.95 -2.04
CA ALA A 141 4.12 -10.40 -2.49
C ALA A 141 3.87 -9.01 -1.89
N ILE A 142 4.10 -8.83 -0.58
CA ILE A 142 3.95 -7.54 0.11
C ILE A 142 4.91 -6.49 -0.46
N VAL A 143 6.20 -6.84 -0.61
CA VAL A 143 7.19 -5.90 -1.15
C VAL A 143 6.88 -5.54 -2.61
N ASN A 144 6.46 -6.50 -3.43
CA ASN A 144 6.05 -6.24 -4.82
C ASN A 144 4.75 -5.41 -4.88
N PHE A 145 3.79 -5.65 -4.01
CA PHE A 145 2.59 -4.82 -3.91
C PHE A 145 2.95 -3.34 -3.72
N VAL A 146 3.84 -3.04 -2.78
CA VAL A 146 4.30 -1.66 -2.57
C VAL A 146 5.10 -1.18 -3.78
N LYS A 147 6.05 -1.97 -4.28
CA LYS A 147 6.87 -1.64 -5.44
C LYS A 147 6.03 -1.15 -6.63
N PHE A 148 4.92 -1.80 -6.89
CA PHE A 148 4.05 -1.50 -8.04
C PHE A 148 2.89 -0.54 -7.74
N GLY A 149 2.94 0.18 -6.64
CA GLY A 149 2.05 1.31 -6.39
C GLY A 149 1.02 1.09 -5.29
N GLY A 150 1.07 -0.03 -4.58
CA GLY A 150 0.26 -0.27 -3.40
C GLY A 150 0.68 0.58 -2.20
N GLY A 151 -0.26 0.79 -1.29
CA GLY A 151 -0.05 1.43 0.00
C GLY A 151 -0.05 0.40 1.12
N LEU A 152 1.02 0.30 1.90
CA LEU A 152 1.13 -0.63 3.02
C LEU A 152 1.05 0.12 4.36
N MET A 153 0.14 -0.29 5.23
CA MET A 153 0.13 0.10 6.64
C MET A 153 0.71 -1.06 7.45
N MET A 154 1.86 -0.83 8.08
CA MET A 154 2.55 -1.79 8.95
C MET A 154 2.35 -1.35 10.39
N ILE A 155 1.68 -2.14 11.20
CA ILE A 155 1.51 -1.86 12.62
C ILE A 155 2.18 -2.98 13.41
N ALA A 156 3.08 -2.60 14.32
CA ALA A 156 3.71 -3.50 15.28
C ALA A 156 3.22 -3.17 16.68
N ASP A 157 3.55 -4.01 17.62
CA ASP A 157 3.33 -3.78 19.04
C ASP A 157 4.67 -3.84 19.81
N HIS A 158 4.66 -3.83 21.14
CA HIS A 158 5.84 -3.85 21.98
C HIS A 158 6.62 -5.18 21.91
N THR A 159 7.84 -5.17 22.42
CA THR A 159 8.57 -6.43 22.67
C THR A 159 7.85 -7.29 23.73
N ILE A 160 7.97 -8.61 23.60
CA ILE A 160 7.29 -9.60 24.48
C ILE A 160 5.77 -9.64 24.21
N SER A 161 5.31 -9.19 23.05
CA SER A 161 3.90 -9.31 22.62
C SER A 161 3.66 -10.60 21.80
N ASP A 162 4.43 -11.64 22.02
CA ASP A 162 4.27 -12.95 21.40
C ASP A 162 2.96 -13.61 21.88
N ARG A 163 1.89 -13.42 21.11
CA ARG A 163 0.53 -13.84 21.51
C ARG A 163 0.30 -15.34 21.36
N ASN A 164 1.04 -15.98 20.47
CA ASN A 164 0.92 -17.41 20.19
C ASN A 164 2.01 -18.24 20.84
N ASN A 165 2.96 -17.62 21.55
CA ASN A 165 4.09 -18.25 22.23
C ASN A 165 4.98 -19.10 21.32
N ASP A 166 5.20 -18.63 20.09
CA ASP A 166 6.10 -19.29 19.13
C ASP A 166 7.52 -18.69 19.13
N GLY A 167 7.75 -17.63 19.87
CA GLY A 167 9.02 -16.95 20.02
C GLY A 167 9.19 -15.71 19.15
N GLU A 168 8.18 -15.37 18.35
CA GLU A 168 8.21 -14.24 17.40
C GLU A 168 7.11 -13.25 17.73
N ASP A 169 7.45 -12.05 18.13
CA ASP A 169 6.48 -10.96 18.27
C ASP A 169 6.38 -10.12 16.98
N SER A 170 5.39 -9.24 16.93
CA SER A 170 5.07 -8.48 15.71
C SER A 170 6.24 -7.65 15.18
N LEU A 171 7.06 -7.09 16.06
CA LEU A 171 8.24 -6.31 15.65
C LEU A 171 9.32 -7.20 15.02
N MET A 172 9.51 -8.42 15.53
CA MET A 172 10.44 -9.40 14.94
C MET A 172 9.95 -9.87 13.58
N ILE A 173 8.65 -10.12 13.46
CA ILE A 173 8.00 -10.53 12.19
C ILE A 173 8.17 -9.46 11.11
N TRP A 174 7.97 -8.19 11.44
CA TRP A 174 8.21 -7.10 10.50
C TRP A 174 9.68 -6.95 10.13
N ASN A 175 10.60 -7.04 11.10
CA ASN A 175 12.03 -6.98 10.85
C ASN A 175 12.51 -8.15 9.99
N ASP A 176 11.96 -9.35 10.20
CA ASP A 176 12.22 -10.51 9.35
C ASP A 176 11.72 -10.26 7.92
N MET A 177 10.51 -9.75 7.72
CA MET A 177 10.00 -9.39 6.41
C MET A 177 10.92 -8.40 5.70
N MET A 178 11.43 -7.38 6.40
CA MET A 178 12.34 -6.38 5.83
C MET A 178 13.66 -6.97 5.37
N THR A 179 14.22 -7.92 6.11
CA THR A 179 15.61 -8.39 5.91
C THR A 179 15.73 -9.68 5.13
N THR A 180 14.68 -10.51 5.10
CA THR A 180 14.72 -11.86 4.51
C THR A 180 13.88 -12.01 3.24
N ASN A 181 13.18 -10.96 2.77
CA ASN A 181 12.57 -10.97 1.45
C ASN A 181 13.64 -11.01 0.36
N THR A 182 13.32 -11.54 -0.82
CA THR A 182 14.27 -11.67 -1.94
C THR A 182 14.19 -10.54 -2.96
N VAL A 183 13.29 -9.56 -2.75
CA VAL A 183 13.10 -8.43 -3.66
C VAL A 183 14.17 -7.35 -3.41
N GLN A 184 14.30 -6.92 -2.16
CA GLN A 184 15.29 -5.94 -1.74
C GLN A 184 15.48 -5.99 -0.22
N ASN A 185 16.72 -5.99 0.24
CA ASN A 185 17.02 -5.90 1.67
C ASN A 185 16.58 -4.54 2.22
N ASN A 186 15.76 -4.55 3.25
CA ASN A 186 15.16 -3.39 3.91
C ASN A 186 14.60 -2.33 2.93
N PRO A 187 13.60 -2.69 2.12
CA PRO A 187 13.12 -1.83 1.02
C PRO A 187 12.50 -0.51 1.52
N PHE A 188 12.02 -0.48 2.75
CA PHE A 188 11.35 0.68 3.33
C PHE A 188 12.24 1.50 4.26
N GLY A 189 13.44 1.00 4.59
CA GLY A 189 14.37 1.70 5.48
C GLY A 189 13.91 1.77 6.94
N ILE A 190 13.09 0.81 7.39
CA ILE A 190 12.49 0.76 8.73
C ILE A 190 12.99 -0.46 9.46
N SER A 191 13.26 -0.33 10.76
CA SER A 191 13.52 -1.43 11.69
C SER A 191 12.81 -1.12 12.99
N PHE A 192 11.96 -2.02 13.47
CA PHE A 192 11.30 -1.88 14.77
C PHE A 192 12.27 -2.25 15.89
N ASP A 193 12.29 -1.44 16.93
CA ASP A 193 13.18 -1.61 18.07
C ASP A 193 12.53 -2.53 19.13
N ALA A 194 13.33 -3.28 19.87
CA ALA A 194 12.84 -4.07 21.01
C ALA A 194 12.56 -3.13 22.20
N ALA A 195 11.38 -2.54 22.24
CA ALA A 195 10.96 -1.61 23.28
C ALA A 195 9.53 -1.89 23.77
N ASP A 196 9.21 -1.40 24.94
CA ASP A 196 7.86 -1.37 25.52
C ASP A 196 7.62 0.02 26.08
N ILE A 197 6.73 0.78 25.46
CA ILE A 197 6.56 2.21 25.70
C ILE A 197 5.08 2.54 25.86
N SER A 198 4.74 3.06 27.03
CA SER A 198 3.42 3.66 27.30
C SER A 198 3.60 5.15 27.60
N GLN A 199 3.20 6.00 26.68
CA GLN A 199 3.32 7.46 26.86
C GLN A 199 2.48 8.27 25.90
N THR A 200 2.13 9.48 26.29
CA THR A 200 1.67 10.53 25.37
C THR A 200 2.87 11.34 24.89
N THR A 201 2.91 11.63 23.60
CA THR A 201 3.93 12.47 23.00
C THR A 201 3.33 13.59 22.17
N THR A 202 3.94 14.77 22.26
CA THR A 202 3.73 15.91 21.36
C THR A 202 4.94 16.14 20.45
N SER A 203 5.89 15.23 20.44
CA SER A 203 7.09 15.27 19.58
C SER A 203 6.72 14.87 18.16
N VAL A 204 5.96 15.72 17.48
CA VAL A 204 5.53 15.55 16.08
C VAL A 204 6.49 16.32 15.17
N ALA A 205 6.87 15.72 14.04
CA ALA A 205 7.78 16.32 13.08
C ALA A 205 7.24 17.62 12.49
N ILE A 206 8.14 18.60 12.29
CA ILE A 206 7.79 19.87 11.64
C ILE A 206 7.92 19.70 10.12
N LEU A 207 6.86 19.19 9.50
CA LEU A 207 6.77 18.91 8.06
C LEU A 207 5.49 19.54 7.50
N PRO A 208 5.46 20.84 7.18
CA PRO A 208 4.23 21.61 6.93
C PRO A 208 3.36 21.09 5.78
N THR A 209 3.94 20.34 4.84
CA THR A 209 3.22 19.80 3.67
C THR A 209 2.91 18.31 3.80
N ASN A 210 3.26 17.68 4.94
CA ASN A 210 3.05 16.26 5.13
C ASN A 210 1.57 15.95 5.33
N GLN A 211 0.99 15.19 4.43
CA GLN A 211 -0.45 14.88 4.44
C GLN A 211 -0.84 13.97 5.61
N ILE A 212 0.08 13.14 6.12
CA ILE A 212 -0.21 12.26 7.26
C ILE A 212 -0.33 13.09 8.55
N LEU A 213 0.44 14.17 8.67
CA LEU A 213 0.41 15.05 9.84
C LEU A 213 -0.63 16.17 9.75
N HIS A 214 -1.05 16.59 8.55
CA HIS A 214 -1.91 17.77 8.39
C HIS A 214 -3.24 17.51 7.66
N GLY A 215 -3.48 16.27 7.24
CA GLY A 215 -4.64 15.86 6.45
C GLY A 215 -4.39 15.91 4.94
N PRO A 216 -5.32 15.37 4.17
CA PRO A 216 -5.24 15.35 2.71
C PRO A 216 -5.37 16.77 2.13
N PRO A 217 -4.96 16.97 0.86
CA PRO A 217 -5.15 18.25 0.18
C PRO A 217 -6.64 18.61 0.10
N SER A 218 -6.94 19.90 0.02
CA SER A 218 -8.31 20.43 0.03
C SER A 218 -9.22 19.92 -1.11
N THR A 219 -8.66 19.25 -2.09
CA THR A 219 -9.41 18.57 -3.16
C THR A 219 -10.05 17.26 -2.70
N ILE A 220 -9.66 16.74 -1.54
CA ILE A 220 -10.21 15.52 -0.92
C ILE A 220 -10.97 15.94 0.34
N THR A 221 -12.27 15.72 0.35
CA THR A 221 -13.08 15.95 1.56
C THR A 221 -12.89 14.80 2.53
N CYS A 222 -12.54 15.10 3.77
CA CYS A 222 -12.48 14.15 4.86
C CYS A 222 -12.92 14.83 6.15
N ASN A 223 -13.97 14.33 6.77
CA ASN A 223 -14.57 14.98 7.95
C ASN A 223 -13.83 14.67 9.26
N VAL A 224 -13.05 13.61 9.29
CA VAL A 224 -12.34 13.11 10.49
C VAL A 224 -10.83 13.34 10.39
N CYS A 225 -10.34 13.87 9.28
CA CYS A 225 -8.94 14.18 9.05
C CYS A 225 -8.54 15.53 9.68
N GLY A 226 -7.25 15.79 9.73
CA GLY A 226 -6.73 17.08 10.17
C GLY A 226 -5.37 17.01 10.83
N ASN A 227 -5.01 18.06 11.57
CA ASN A 227 -3.72 18.16 12.21
C ASN A 227 -3.54 17.13 13.32
N VAL A 228 -2.41 16.44 13.27
CA VAL A 228 -1.91 15.53 14.30
C VAL A 228 -0.89 16.31 15.12
N THR A 229 -1.22 16.58 16.38
CA THR A 229 -0.38 17.37 17.27
C THR A 229 0.15 16.57 18.45
N GLN A 230 -0.41 15.39 18.66
CA GLN A 230 -0.02 14.45 19.71
C GLN A 230 -0.46 13.04 19.35
N ALA A 231 0.15 12.04 20.01
CA ALA A 231 -0.29 10.66 19.95
C ALA A 231 -0.02 10.00 21.32
N LYS A 232 -0.77 8.94 21.63
CA LYS A 232 -0.58 8.15 22.84
C LYS A 232 -0.28 6.71 22.45
N TRP A 233 0.78 6.18 23.01
CA TRP A 233 1.17 4.77 22.91
C TRP A 233 0.76 4.04 24.19
N SER A 234 0.17 2.88 24.05
CA SER A 234 -0.22 1.99 25.13
C SER A 234 0.45 0.64 24.92
N ASN A 235 1.66 0.48 25.47
CA ASN A 235 2.55 -0.66 25.23
C ASN A 235 2.91 -0.84 23.75
N GLY A 236 3.60 0.13 23.20
CA GLY A 236 4.09 0.09 21.82
C GLY A 236 5.62 0.08 21.74
N THR A 237 6.15 0.24 20.56
CA THR A 237 7.59 0.27 20.30
C THR A 237 8.02 1.52 19.55
N THR A 238 9.35 1.70 19.38
CA THR A 238 9.95 2.67 18.49
C THR A 238 10.53 1.99 17.26
N MET A 239 11.03 2.81 16.35
CA MET A 239 11.73 2.40 15.14
C MET A 239 13.06 3.14 15.01
N THR A 240 14.03 2.47 14.41
CA THR A 240 15.25 3.04 13.86
C THR A 240 15.17 3.05 12.35
N LEU A 241 15.42 4.20 11.74
CA LEU A 241 15.33 4.38 10.30
C LEU A 241 16.68 4.25 9.63
N ASN A 242 16.72 3.68 8.43
CA ASN A 242 17.91 3.50 7.61
C ASN A 242 17.77 4.26 6.28
N THR A 243 18.20 5.50 6.26
CA THR A 243 18.16 6.36 5.07
C THR A 243 19.11 5.91 3.94
N ASN A 244 20.09 5.05 4.23
CA ASN A 244 20.94 4.44 3.19
C ASN A 244 20.20 3.31 2.46
N ALA A 245 19.30 2.59 3.13
CA ALA A 245 18.47 1.57 2.49
C ALA A 245 17.32 2.19 1.70
N ASN A 246 16.70 3.24 2.26
CA ASN A 246 15.66 4.02 1.58
C ASN A 246 15.75 5.51 1.97
N ALA A 247 16.19 6.34 1.03
CA ALA A 247 16.41 7.78 1.27
C ALA A 247 15.10 8.57 1.53
N SER A 248 13.93 8.00 1.23
CA SER A 248 12.63 8.66 1.45
C SER A 248 12.06 8.43 2.84
N VAL A 249 12.62 7.49 3.62
CA VAL A 249 12.09 7.17 4.96
C VAL A 249 12.18 8.37 5.88
N THR A 250 11.08 8.68 6.56
CA THR A 250 10.93 9.88 7.37
C THR A 250 10.19 9.56 8.66
N GLY A 251 10.74 9.97 9.81
CA GLY A 251 10.06 9.93 11.10
C GLY A 251 8.98 11.01 11.18
N LEU A 252 7.80 10.65 11.63
CA LEU A 252 6.64 11.53 11.73
C LEU A 252 6.29 11.87 13.19
N ILE A 253 6.32 10.88 14.06
CA ILE A 253 6.04 11.02 15.50
C ILE A 253 7.19 10.37 16.23
N PHE A 254 7.65 11.01 17.28
CA PHE A 254 8.82 10.60 18.05
C PHE A 254 8.49 10.39 19.52
N LYS A 255 9.29 9.60 20.20
CA LYS A 255 9.23 9.40 21.64
C LYS A 255 9.26 10.75 22.37
N SER A 256 8.47 10.90 23.43
CA SER A 256 8.42 12.11 24.24
C SER A 256 9.82 12.51 24.73
N GLY A 257 10.16 13.78 24.61
CA GLY A 257 11.47 14.30 24.96
C GLY A 257 12.58 14.02 23.95
N SER A 258 12.29 13.34 22.83
CA SER A 258 13.24 13.18 21.73
C SER A 258 13.18 14.37 20.75
N SER A 259 14.19 14.46 19.90
CA SER A 259 14.14 15.36 18.73
C SER A 259 12.94 15.02 17.85
N THR A 260 12.32 16.02 17.25
CA THR A 260 11.25 15.87 16.26
C THR A 260 11.78 15.65 14.84
N SER A 261 13.04 15.26 14.73
CA SER A 261 13.72 14.92 13.48
C SER A 261 14.81 13.89 13.77
N GLY A 262 15.23 13.17 12.74
CA GLY A 262 16.28 12.14 12.85
C GLY A 262 15.75 10.74 12.57
N ILE A 263 16.56 9.75 12.92
CA ILE A 263 16.37 8.36 12.53
C ILE A 263 16.15 7.40 13.70
N THR A 264 16.14 7.89 14.93
CA THR A 264 15.97 7.06 16.15
C THR A 264 14.84 7.59 17.02
N ASN A 265 14.32 6.74 17.90
CA ASN A 265 13.16 7.06 18.76
C ASN A 265 11.91 7.44 17.94
N VAL A 266 11.79 6.92 16.74
CA VAL A 266 10.65 7.14 15.87
C VAL A 266 9.53 6.21 16.30
N MET A 267 8.34 6.73 16.51
CA MET A 267 7.15 5.96 16.88
C MET A 267 6.21 5.77 15.69
N CYS A 268 6.33 6.64 14.70
CA CYS A 268 5.60 6.55 13.45
C CYS A 268 6.46 7.06 12.31
N ALA A 269 6.52 6.33 11.21
CA ALA A 269 7.31 6.65 10.03
C ALA A 269 6.51 6.50 8.74
N SER A 270 6.96 7.19 7.70
CA SER A 270 6.50 6.95 6.33
C SER A 270 7.68 6.78 5.38
N ALA A 271 7.45 6.04 4.31
CA ALA A 271 8.40 5.90 3.22
C ALA A 271 7.67 5.78 1.88
N THR A 272 8.36 6.09 0.80
CA THR A 272 7.96 5.68 -0.54
C THR A 272 8.92 4.60 -1.03
N TYR A 273 8.43 3.63 -1.78
CA TYR A 273 9.26 2.61 -2.38
C TYR A 273 8.79 2.37 -3.81
N GLN A 274 9.63 2.74 -4.77
CA GLN A 274 9.25 2.75 -6.18
C GLN A 274 7.93 3.55 -6.38
N SER A 275 6.87 2.92 -6.87
CA SER A 275 5.58 3.58 -7.09
C SER A 275 4.64 3.56 -5.87
N GLY A 276 4.99 2.88 -4.80
CA GLY A 276 4.14 2.69 -3.64
C GLY A 276 4.56 3.47 -2.41
N LYS A 277 3.80 3.27 -1.36
CA LYS A 277 3.90 4.03 -0.11
C LYS A 277 3.78 3.11 1.10
N VAL A 278 4.44 3.48 2.18
CA VAL A 278 4.40 2.75 3.43
C VAL A 278 4.21 3.73 4.59
N VAL A 279 3.36 3.36 5.52
CA VAL A 279 3.29 3.95 6.87
C VAL A 279 3.57 2.85 7.88
N ALA A 280 4.45 3.11 8.83
CA ALA A 280 4.76 2.20 9.92
C ALA A 280 4.39 2.84 11.25
N VAL A 281 3.80 2.05 12.13
CA VAL A 281 3.27 2.44 13.44
C VAL A 281 3.76 1.44 14.48
N GLY A 282 4.18 1.93 15.63
CA GLY A 282 4.76 1.10 16.68
C GLY A 282 3.79 0.72 17.80
N ASP A 283 2.48 0.76 17.57
CA ASP A 283 1.49 0.42 18.60
C ASP A 283 0.18 -0.04 17.96
N SER A 284 -0.25 -1.26 18.24
CA SER A 284 -1.49 -1.86 17.77
C SER A 284 -2.73 -1.32 18.47
N SER A 285 -2.58 -0.70 19.63
CA SER A 285 -3.71 -0.17 20.40
C SER A 285 -4.31 1.12 19.82
N ILE A 286 -3.62 1.81 18.91
CA ILE A 286 -4.12 3.09 18.42
C ILE A 286 -5.31 3.00 17.47
N PRO A 287 -5.50 1.96 16.68
CA PRO A 287 -6.73 1.76 15.90
C PRO A 287 -7.88 1.11 16.67
N ASP A 288 -7.63 0.58 17.87
CA ASP A 288 -8.62 -0.07 18.69
C ASP A 288 -9.77 0.88 19.03
N ASP A 289 -10.98 0.50 18.76
CA ASP A 289 -12.19 1.32 18.96
C ASP A 289 -13.04 0.89 20.16
N GLY A 290 -12.55 -0.06 20.95
CA GLY A 290 -13.26 -0.57 22.13
C GLY A 290 -14.47 -1.45 21.80
N THR A 291 -14.68 -1.83 20.54
CA THR A 291 -15.72 -2.80 20.15
C THR A 291 -15.09 -4.16 19.89
N GLY A 292 -15.87 -5.22 20.05
CA GLY A 292 -15.40 -6.59 19.87
C GLY A 292 -16.40 -7.60 20.41
N ASP A 293 -15.94 -8.83 20.51
CA ASP A 293 -16.75 -9.93 21.01
C ASP A 293 -16.95 -9.86 22.53
N PRO A 294 -18.01 -10.52 23.06
CA PRO A 294 -18.22 -10.58 24.48
C PRO A 294 -16.99 -11.16 25.22
N ASN A 295 -16.53 -10.46 26.25
CA ASN A 295 -15.36 -10.72 27.08
C ASN A 295 -14.03 -10.24 26.51
N ASP A 296 -14.00 -9.57 25.37
CA ASP A 296 -12.80 -8.85 24.95
C ASP A 296 -12.50 -7.72 25.93
N THR A 297 -11.21 -7.58 26.26
CA THR A 297 -10.73 -6.46 27.08
C THR A 297 -10.09 -5.47 26.12
N LEU A 298 -10.88 -4.51 25.67
CA LEU A 298 -10.49 -3.60 24.62
C LEU A 298 -10.05 -2.25 25.17
N TYR A 299 -9.10 -1.66 24.46
CA TYR A 299 -8.62 -0.30 24.69
C TYR A 299 -9.24 0.60 23.64
N ASP A 300 -10.08 1.54 24.03
CA ASP A 300 -10.68 2.51 23.07
C ASP A 300 -9.66 3.64 22.81
N GLY A 301 -8.81 3.43 21.84
CA GLY A 301 -7.77 4.36 21.40
C GLY A 301 -8.16 5.21 20.20
N TYR A 302 -9.04 4.72 19.35
CA TYR A 302 -9.30 5.33 18.05
C TYR A 302 -9.90 6.75 18.16
N ILE A 303 -10.99 6.92 18.89
CA ILE A 303 -11.62 8.23 19.09
C ILE A 303 -11.77 8.64 20.55
N ALA A 304 -11.88 7.71 21.50
CA ALA A 304 -12.17 8.04 22.88
C ALA A 304 -10.93 8.47 23.66
N ASP A 305 -9.71 8.13 23.21
CA ASP A 305 -8.50 8.61 23.85
C ASP A 305 -8.26 10.11 23.59
N ALA A 306 -8.62 10.93 24.55
CA ALA A 306 -8.43 12.38 24.46
C ALA A 306 -6.95 12.81 24.37
N SER A 307 -6.01 11.90 24.70
CA SER A 307 -4.56 12.15 24.65
C SER A 307 -3.93 11.77 23.31
N GLY A 308 -4.71 11.26 22.37
CA GLY A 308 -4.26 10.92 21.03
C GLY A 308 -5.03 11.65 19.93
N ASN A 309 -4.45 11.74 18.77
CA ASN A 309 -5.15 12.15 17.54
C ASN A 309 -5.23 10.95 16.59
N HIS A 310 -5.55 9.77 17.11
CA HIS A 310 -5.39 8.49 16.43
C HIS A 310 -6.29 8.39 15.19
N GLN A 311 -7.57 8.74 15.30
CA GLN A 311 -8.48 8.78 14.15
C GLN A 311 -7.96 9.68 13.03
N LYS A 312 -7.51 10.91 13.38
CA LYS A 312 -6.94 11.84 12.39
C LYS A 312 -5.71 11.25 11.72
N PHE A 313 -4.80 10.70 12.53
CA PHE A 313 -3.56 10.12 12.04
C PHE A 313 -3.82 8.93 11.11
N LEU A 314 -4.63 7.96 11.53
CA LEU A 314 -4.91 6.76 10.76
C LEU A 314 -5.67 7.08 9.46
N MET A 315 -6.66 7.97 9.52
CA MET A 315 -7.40 8.38 8.31
C MET A 315 -6.56 9.23 7.36
N ASN A 316 -5.74 10.15 7.87
CA ASN A 316 -4.78 10.88 7.04
C ASN A 316 -3.82 9.91 6.33
N ALA A 317 -3.27 8.94 7.08
CA ALA A 317 -2.36 7.92 6.57
C ALA A 317 -3.03 7.02 5.54
N THR A 318 -4.25 6.55 5.81
CA THR A 318 -5.03 5.71 4.89
C THR A 318 -5.29 6.43 3.56
N ILE A 319 -5.73 7.70 3.62
CA ILE A 319 -5.96 8.50 2.41
C ILE A 319 -4.64 8.72 1.66
N TRP A 320 -3.55 9.03 2.37
CA TRP A 320 -2.24 9.18 1.73
C TRP A 320 -1.78 7.89 1.05
N LEU A 321 -1.97 6.73 1.67
CA LEU A 321 -1.66 5.42 1.09
C LEU A 321 -2.56 5.11 -0.12
N ALA A 322 -3.85 5.48 -0.04
CA ALA A 322 -4.83 5.26 -1.10
C ALA A 322 -4.65 6.16 -2.32
N THR A 323 -4.05 7.33 -2.15
CA THR A 323 -3.74 8.21 -3.28
C THR A 323 -2.59 7.61 -4.09
N ASN A 324 -2.68 7.67 -5.41
CA ASN A 324 -1.51 7.34 -6.23
C ASN A 324 -0.34 8.20 -5.75
N SER A 325 0.84 7.62 -5.62
CA SER A 325 2.02 8.45 -5.51
C SER A 325 1.97 9.36 -6.74
N THR A 326 1.78 10.64 -6.52
CA THR A 326 2.17 11.61 -7.50
C THR A 326 3.69 11.50 -7.55
N MET A 327 4.22 10.51 -8.28
CA MET A 327 5.50 10.73 -8.90
C MET A 327 5.30 12.04 -9.63
N ASN A 328 6.22 12.94 -9.40
CA ASN A 328 6.18 14.27 -9.98
C ASN A 328 5.80 14.05 -11.45
N THR A 329 4.66 14.52 -11.91
CA THR A 329 4.24 14.42 -13.31
C THR A 329 5.37 14.92 -14.21
N HIS A 330 6.17 15.81 -13.67
CA HIS A 330 7.38 16.35 -14.28
C HIS A 330 8.46 15.28 -14.58
N ASP A 331 8.62 14.27 -13.71
CA ASP A 331 9.65 13.22 -13.93
C ASP A 331 9.18 12.20 -14.96
N PHE A 332 7.88 11.85 -14.98
CA PHE A 332 7.30 11.05 -16.04
C PHE A 332 7.29 11.79 -17.37
N GLU A 333 6.86 13.06 -17.36
CA GLU A 333 6.84 13.87 -18.56
C GLU A 333 8.25 14.10 -19.09
N ALA A 334 9.25 14.29 -18.24
CA ALA A 334 10.64 14.39 -18.64
C ALA A 334 11.13 13.09 -19.29
N THR A 335 10.87 11.94 -18.67
CA THR A 335 11.22 10.63 -19.24
C THR A 335 10.47 10.37 -20.55
N LEU A 336 9.16 10.57 -20.59
CA LEU A 336 8.34 10.38 -21.77
C LEU A 336 8.68 11.39 -22.89
N SER A 337 9.07 12.62 -22.54
CA SER A 337 9.49 13.63 -23.53
C SER A 337 10.85 13.29 -24.16
N SER A 338 11.76 12.70 -23.38
CA SER A 338 13.07 12.24 -23.86
C SER A 338 13.00 11.00 -24.75
N LEU A 339 11.89 10.26 -24.68
CA LEU A 339 11.69 9.00 -25.40
C LEU A 339 11.73 9.20 -26.91
N ARG A 340 12.66 8.51 -27.59
CA ARG A 340 12.78 8.51 -29.04
C ARG A 340 13.33 7.18 -29.56
N ILE A 341 12.96 6.87 -30.80
CA ILE A 341 13.56 5.78 -31.58
C ILE A 341 14.40 6.41 -32.68
N ALA A 342 15.68 5.99 -32.81
CA ALA A 342 16.56 6.47 -33.86
C ALA A 342 17.59 5.39 -34.25
N PRO A 343 17.88 5.22 -35.56
CA PRO A 343 17.23 5.88 -36.67
C PRO A 343 15.78 5.40 -36.86
N ASN A 344 14.93 6.23 -37.44
CA ASN A 344 13.62 5.86 -37.94
C ASN A 344 13.45 6.45 -39.37
N PRO A 345 13.32 5.64 -40.41
CA PRO A 345 13.17 4.18 -40.43
C PRO A 345 14.41 3.39 -39.99
N ILE A 346 14.17 2.15 -39.50
CA ILE A 346 15.19 1.21 -39.05
C ILE A 346 15.63 0.34 -40.23
N ALA A 347 16.89 0.49 -40.67
CA ALA A 347 17.42 -0.23 -41.83
C ALA A 347 18.05 -1.59 -41.52
N ASN A 348 18.54 -1.79 -40.33
CA ASN A 348 19.32 -2.98 -39.93
C ASN A 348 18.59 -3.88 -38.95
N LYS A 349 17.28 -3.69 -38.77
CA LYS A 349 16.43 -4.44 -37.84
C LYS A 349 16.94 -4.43 -36.38
N ASN A 350 17.74 -3.44 -36.00
CA ASN A 350 18.17 -3.19 -34.63
C ASN A 350 17.61 -1.84 -34.18
N LEU A 351 16.55 -1.88 -33.36
CA LEU A 351 15.90 -0.69 -32.83
C LEU A 351 16.70 -0.13 -31.67
N LYS A 352 17.00 1.15 -31.72
CA LYS A 352 17.63 1.88 -30.62
C LYS A 352 16.57 2.78 -29.96
N LEU A 353 16.26 2.45 -28.72
CA LEU A 353 15.33 3.20 -27.88
C LEU A 353 16.13 4.08 -26.94
N TYR A 354 15.96 5.39 -27.03
CA TYR A 354 16.59 6.38 -26.17
C TYR A 354 15.55 6.94 -25.21
N PHE A 355 15.90 6.97 -23.94
CA PHE A 355 15.11 7.64 -22.88
C PHE A 355 16.02 7.92 -21.69
N SER A 356 15.65 8.91 -20.88
CA SER A 356 16.31 9.15 -19.60
C SER A 356 15.40 8.64 -18.48
N ASN A 357 15.87 7.67 -17.71
CA ASN A 357 15.13 7.17 -16.55
C ASN A 357 15.83 7.68 -15.28
N SER A 358 15.42 8.87 -14.82
CA SER A 358 15.97 9.49 -13.61
C SER A 358 15.43 8.88 -12.32
N SER A 359 14.45 7.99 -12.42
CA SER A 359 13.70 7.46 -11.28
C SER A 359 14.00 5.99 -10.97
N ASN A 360 14.90 5.32 -11.73
CA ASN A 360 15.22 3.88 -11.60
C ASN A 360 13.97 2.96 -11.60
N LEU A 361 12.89 3.39 -12.24
CA LEU A 361 11.66 2.61 -12.33
C LEU A 361 11.77 1.55 -13.40
N GLU A 362 11.19 0.41 -13.13
CA GLU A 362 10.94 -0.59 -14.17
C GLU A 362 10.07 0.01 -15.26
N SER A 363 10.53 -0.13 -16.48
CA SER A 363 9.82 0.30 -17.67
C SER A 363 9.65 -0.86 -18.63
N GLU A 364 8.58 -0.80 -19.40
CA GLU A 364 8.22 -1.80 -20.37
C GLU A 364 8.12 -1.17 -21.77
N PHE A 365 8.60 -1.88 -22.76
CA PHE A 365 8.43 -1.49 -24.17
C PHE A 365 7.77 -2.62 -24.93
N SER A 366 6.57 -2.36 -25.41
CA SER A 366 5.74 -3.30 -26.20
C SER A 366 5.65 -2.83 -27.64
N ILE A 367 5.87 -3.73 -28.61
CA ILE A 367 5.77 -3.47 -30.05
C ILE A 367 4.51 -4.10 -30.59
N PHE A 368 3.73 -3.31 -31.31
CA PHE A 368 2.49 -3.72 -32.00
C PHE A 368 2.67 -3.55 -33.52
N ASP A 369 2.12 -4.47 -34.30
CA ASP A 369 2.03 -4.31 -35.74
C ASP A 369 0.91 -3.31 -36.14
N ALA A 370 0.79 -3.02 -37.43
CA ALA A 370 -0.18 -2.06 -37.95
C ALA A 370 -1.66 -2.47 -37.68
N THR A 371 -1.92 -3.71 -37.32
CA THR A 371 -3.26 -4.21 -36.95
C THR A 371 -3.54 -4.10 -35.45
N GLY A 372 -2.58 -3.65 -34.66
CA GLY A 372 -2.68 -3.53 -33.20
C GLY A 372 -2.36 -4.83 -32.45
N ARG A 373 -1.84 -5.85 -33.12
CA ARG A 373 -1.42 -7.09 -32.50
C ARG A 373 -0.06 -6.92 -31.83
N LEU A 374 0.07 -7.32 -30.57
CA LEU A 374 1.35 -7.37 -29.86
C LEU A 374 2.29 -8.38 -30.54
N VAL A 375 3.47 -7.94 -30.92
CA VAL A 375 4.49 -8.76 -31.61
C VAL A 375 5.75 -8.95 -30.78
N LYS A 376 6.07 -8.02 -29.87
CA LYS A 376 7.20 -8.13 -28.94
C LYS A 376 6.93 -7.32 -27.68
N GLN A 377 7.56 -7.77 -26.56
CA GLN A 377 7.52 -7.10 -25.27
C GLN A 377 8.87 -7.24 -24.57
N PHE A 378 9.33 -6.17 -23.94
CA PHE A 378 10.63 -6.10 -23.27
C PHE A 378 10.48 -5.39 -21.94
N HIS A 379 11.02 -6.00 -20.88
CA HIS A 379 11.28 -5.30 -19.64
C HIS A 379 12.62 -4.56 -19.77
N LEU A 380 12.59 -3.27 -19.51
CA LEU A 380 13.75 -2.40 -19.64
C LEU A 380 14.33 -2.15 -18.24
N ILE A 381 15.56 -2.56 -18.02
CA ILE A 381 16.28 -2.42 -16.75
C ILE A 381 17.45 -1.47 -17.00
N ASP A 382 17.68 -0.49 -16.13
CA ASP A 382 18.74 0.51 -16.25
C ASP A 382 20.14 -0.10 -16.42
N SER A 383 20.39 -1.27 -15.81
CA SER A 383 21.68 -1.97 -15.95
C SER A 383 22.00 -2.39 -17.39
N ASN A 384 21.03 -2.42 -18.28
CA ASN A 384 21.19 -2.77 -19.70
C ASN A 384 21.35 -1.56 -20.61
N MET A 385 21.28 -0.34 -20.05
CA MET A 385 21.44 0.88 -20.84
C MET A 385 22.91 1.23 -21.06
N GLN A 386 23.32 1.27 -22.31
CA GLN A 386 24.60 1.81 -22.70
C GLN A 386 24.43 3.23 -23.27
N ASN A 387 25.04 4.22 -22.66
CA ASN A 387 24.95 5.62 -23.10
C ASN A 387 23.52 6.18 -23.25
N GLY A 388 22.59 5.81 -22.34
CA GLY A 388 21.18 6.25 -22.41
C GLY A 388 20.38 5.61 -23.55
N CYS A 389 20.81 4.45 -24.05
CA CYS A 389 20.20 3.74 -25.16
C CYS A 389 20.02 2.26 -24.83
N GLN A 390 18.84 1.74 -25.10
CA GLN A 390 18.55 0.31 -25.12
C GLN A 390 18.45 -0.19 -26.56
N GLU A 391 19.24 -1.19 -26.90
CA GLU A 391 19.15 -1.86 -28.21
C GLU A 391 18.16 -3.04 -28.15
N ILE A 392 17.29 -3.13 -29.14
CA ILE A 392 16.22 -4.13 -29.25
C ILE A 392 16.34 -4.83 -30.61
N ASN A 393 16.55 -6.13 -30.59
CA ASN A 393 16.62 -6.93 -31.80
C ASN A 393 15.25 -7.15 -32.40
N CYS A 394 15.04 -6.72 -33.64
CA CYS A 394 13.82 -6.83 -34.42
C CYS A 394 14.00 -7.70 -35.69
N GLN A 395 15.00 -8.58 -35.74
CA GLN A 395 15.32 -9.37 -36.95
C GLN A 395 14.19 -10.29 -37.40
N ASP A 396 13.37 -10.73 -36.50
CA ASP A 396 12.18 -11.57 -36.73
C ASP A 396 10.93 -10.79 -37.16
N LEU A 397 11.02 -9.44 -37.17
CA LEU A 397 9.93 -8.60 -37.68
C LEU A 397 10.09 -8.33 -39.16
N ASN A 398 8.97 -8.36 -39.89
CA ASN A 398 8.92 -8.01 -41.30
C ASN A 398 9.06 -6.50 -41.50
N SER A 399 9.41 -6.10 -42.73
CA SER A 399 9.37 -4.69 -43.12
C SER A 399 7.92 -4.16 -43.03
N GLY A 400 7.76 -2.99 -42.45
CA GLY A 400 6.45 -2.41 -42.23
C GLY A 400 6.41 -1.33 -41.18
N LEU A 401 5.21 -0.83 -40.91
CA LEU A 401 4.92 0.15 -39.87
C LEU A 401 4.59 -0.60 -38.57
N TYR A 402 5.17 -0.10 -37.47
CA TYR A 402 4.97 -0.60 -36.12
C TYR A 402 4.69 0.55 -35.14
N PHE A 403 4.07 0.21 -34.02
CA PHE A 403 3.82 1.10 -32.90
C PHE A 403 4.51 0.55 -31.66
N GLY A 404 5.41 1.34 -31.08
CA GLY A 404 6.07 1.03 -29.81
C GLY A 404 5.35 1.74 -28.67
N LYS A 405 4.80 1.01 -27.71
CA LYS A 405 4.26 1.53 -26.45
C LYS A 405 5.34 1.41 -25.38
N PHE A 406 5.85 2.53 -24.91
CA PHE A 406 6.71 2.61 -23.74
C PHE A 406 5.84 2.91 -22.53
N GLN A 407 5.95 2.11 -21.49
CA GLN A 407 5.21 2.27 -20.26
C GLN A 407 6.17 2.35 -19.06
N ILE A 408 5.92 3.29 -18.15
CA ILE A 408 6.64 3.47 -16.90
C ILE A 408 5.60 3.77 -15.80
N GLY A 409 5.44 2.85 -14.86
CA GLY A 409 4.33 2.92 -13.92
C GLY A 409 2.98 2.98 -14.63
N ALA A 410 2.14 3.95 -14.28
CA ALA A 410 0.84 4.17 -14.91
C ALA A 410 0.91 5.01 -16.20
N ALA A 411 2.04 5.68 -16.47
CA ALA A 411 2.20 6.56 -17.63
C ALA A 411 2.70 5.78 -18.84
N PHE A 412 2.26 6.17 -20.04
CA PHE A 412 2.73 5.57 -21.29
C PHE A 412 2.85 6.59 -22.42
N LYS A 413 3.70 6.27 -23.38
CA LYS A 413 3.83 6.99 -24.65
C LYS A 413 3.91 6.01 -25.81
N THR A 414 3.23 6.32 -26.88
CA THR A 414 3.30 5.52 -28.11
C THR A 414 4.11 6.28 -29.16
N ILE A 415 5.02 5.56 -29.83
CA ILE A 415 5.85 6.08 -30.93
C ILE A 415 5.68 5.16 -32.14
N SER A 416 5.43 5.74 -33.31
CA SER A 416 5.46 4.97 -34.55
C SER A 416 6.87 4.88 -35.12
N PHE A 417 7.21 3.73 -35.70
CA PHE A 417 8.45 3.52 -36.44
C PHE A 417 8.29 2.54 -37.57
N SER A 418 9.19 2.59 -38.54
CA SER A 418 9.17 1.70 -39.70
C SER A 418 10.44 0.86 -39.75
N ILE A 419 10.29 -0.42 -40.14
CA ILE A 419 11.39 -1.32 -40.44
C ILE A 419 11.51 -1.43 -41.94
N LEU A 420 12.71 -1.21 -42.48
CA LEU A 420 13.05 -1.41 -43.87
C LEU A 420 13.67 -2.79 -44.10
N ASN A 421 13.65 -3.26 -45.33
CA ASN A 421 14.37 -4.49 -45.74
C ASN A 421 15.88 -4.29 -45.74
#